data_fb8fd4e8d538435ec7ff9cca4002ab46
#
_entry.id   fb8fd4e8d538435ec7ff9cca4002ab46
#
_cell.length_a   1.000
_cell.length_b   1.000
_cell.length_c   1.000
_cell.angle_alpha   90.00
_cell.angle_beta   90.00
_cell.angle_gamma   90.00
#
_symmetry.space_group_name_H-M   'P 1'
#
loop_
_entity.id
_entity.type
_entity.pdbx_description
1 polymer ?
#
loop_
_entity_poly.entity_id
_entity_poly.type
_entity_poly.pdbx_seq_one_letter_code
_entity_poly.pdbx_strand_id
1 'polypeptide(L)'
;MMDLPARLEPVLAELGYELVMLERAGRGLLRIFIDKPDGITIEDCAKVSNHLSHLFTVENIDYDRLEVSSPGIDRPLVKPQDYVRFAGEPVTLKLRVPMDNRRRLSGQLVGLEENAVKLIVDGTEVSIDLRNVDAARLNPKV
;
A
#
# COMPACT_ATOMS: atom_id res chain seq x y z
N MET A 1 -10.14 -18.22 9.65
CA MET A 1 -8.81 -18.31 9.00
C MET A 1 -8.32 -16.91 8.63
N MET A 2 -7.15 -16.55 9.12
CA MET A 2 -6.58 -15.23 8.79
C MET A 2 -6.11 -15.21 7.33
N ASP A 3 -6.36 -14.11 6.64
CA ASP A 3 -5.82 -13.94 5.30
C ASP A 3 -4.31 -13.70 5.35
N LEU A 4 -3.64 -13.86 4.22
CA LEU A 4 -2.19 -13.81 4.17
C LEU A 4 -1.62 -12.45 4.60
N PRO A 5 -2.16 -11.29 4.17
CA PRO A 5 -1.65 -10.00 4.67
C PRO A 5 -1.71 -9.88 6.19
N ALA A 6 -2.81 -10.31 6.80
CA ALA A 6 -2.95 -10.24 8.25
C ALA A 6 -1.93 -11.12 8.98
N ARG A 7 -1.52 -12.24 8.36
CA ARG A 7 -0.51 -13.12 8.94
C ARG A 7 0.89 -12.55 8.79
N LEU A 8 1.16 -11.84 7.71
CA LEU A 8 2.49 -11.30 7.43
C LEU A 8 2.80 -10.01 8.18
N GLU A 9 1.79 -9.19 8.45
CA GLU A 9 2.02 -7.90 9.12
C GLU A 9 2.80 -8.02 10.43
N PRO A 10 2.40 -8.89 11.39
CA PRO A 10 3.16 -9.00 12.63
C PRO A 10 4.56 -9.59 12.43
N VAL A 11 4.72 -10.51 11.49
CA VAL A 11 6.02 -11.09 11.18
C VAL A 11 6.98 -10.02 10.65
N LEU A 12 6.50 -9.19 9.73
CA LEU A 12 7.31 -8.12 9.17
C LEU A 12 7.59 -7.03 10.19
N ALA A 13 6.64 -6.73 11.06
CA ALA A 13 6.82 -5.75 12.12
C ALA A 13 7.93 -6.16 13.08
N GLU A 14 8.03 -7.44 13.42
CA GLU A 14 9.11 -7.95 14.26
C GLU A 14 10.49 -7.77 13.61
N LEU A 15 10.54 -7.84 12.28
CA LEU A 15 11.78 -7.64 11.54
C LEU A 15 12.10 -6.16 11.30
N GLY A 16 11.19 -5.27 11.68
CA GLY A 16 11.38 -3.83 11.50
C GLY A 16 10.81 -3.27 10.22
N TYR A 17 9.92 -4.01 9.55
CA TYR A 17 9.34 -3.59 8.28
C TYR A 17 7.83 -3.45 8.35
N GLU A 18 7.29 -2.64 7.45
CA GLU A 18 5.86 -2.46 7.27
C GLU A 18 5.42 -3.17 5.99
N LEU A 19 4.31 -3.90 6.05
CA LEU A 19 3.70 -4.45 4.85
C LEU A 19 2.87 -3.36 4.18
N VAL A 20 3.30 -2.93 2.99
CA VAL A 20 2.58 -1.92 2.22
C VAL A 20 1.45 -2.55 1.41
N MET A 21 1.76 -3.61 0.69
CA MET A 21 0.81 -4.27 -0.19
C MET A 21 1.28 -5.68 -0.52
N LEU A 22 0.32 -6.58 -0.72
CA LEU A 22 0.59 -7.92 -1.21
C LEU A 22 -0.23 -8.12 -2.48
N GLU A 23 0.42 -8.54 -3.55
CA GLU A 23 -0.23 -8.86 -4.81
C GLU A 23 -0.07 -10.34 -5.13
N ARG A 24 -1.14 -10.93 -5.63
CA ARG A 24 -1.09 -12.26 -6.23
C ARG A 24 -1.24 -12.07 -7.73
N ALA A 25 -0.22 -12.47 -8.49
CA ALA A 25 -0.22 -12.26 -9.92
C ALA A 25 0.16 -13.56 -10.64
N GLY A 26 -0.41 -13.75 -11.82
CA GLY A 26 -0.10 -14.91 -12.65
C GLY A 26 -0.31 -16.23 -11.93
N ARG A 27 0.55 -17.19 -12.22
CA ARG A 27 0.46 -18.54 -11.64
C ARG A 27 1.38 -18.65 -10.44
N GLY A 28 0.84 -18.41 -9.26
CA GLY A 28 1.58 -18.62 -8.02
C GLY A 28 2.63 -17.58 -7.70
N LEU A 29 2.59 -16.42 -8.34
CA LEU A 29 3.48 -15.32 -8.00
C LEU A 29 2.91 -14.54 -6.82
N LEU A 30 3.69 -14.42 -5.75
CA LEU A 30 3.41 -13.54 -4.63
C LEU A 30 4.39 -12.38 -4.68
N ARG A 31 3.87 -11.18 -4.78
CA ARG A 31 4.67 -9.95 -4.77
C ARG A 31 4.35 -9.17 -3.51
N ILE A 32 5.37 -8.92 -2.70
CA ILE A 32 5.23 -8.29 -1.39
C ILE A 32 6.02 -6.99 -1.39
N PHE A 33 5.32 -5.90 -1.07
CA PHE A 33 5.94 -4.58 -0.97
C PHE A 33 6.11 -4.22 0.49
N ILE A 34 7.33 -3.92 0.88
CA ILE A 34 7.69 -3.57 2.26
C ILE A 34 8.29 -2.18 2.32
N ASP A 35 8.23 -1.57 3.50
CA ASP A 35 8.81 -0.24 3.72
C ASP A 35 9.33 -0.14 5.16
N LYS A 36 10.19 0.84 5.40
CA LYS A 36 10.63 1.23 6.75
C LYS A 36 11.05 2.70 6.70
N PRO A 37 11.14 3.39 7.87
CA PRO A 37 11.43 4.83 7.89
C PRO A 37 12.69 5.27 7.13
N ASP A 38 13.74 4.46 7.15
CA ASP A 38 15.01 4.76 6.50
C ASP A 38 15.09 4.32 5.04
N GLY A 39 14.00 3.78 4.50
CA GLY A 39 13.98 3.23 3.16
C GLY A 39 14.44 1.79 3.10
N ILE A 40 14.23 1.17 1.94
CA ILE A 40 14.49 -0.27 1.74
C ILE A 40 15.71 -0.44 0.84
N THR A 41 16.62 -1.32 1.27
CA THR A 41 17.80 -1.71 0.47
C THR A 41 17.56 -3.08 -0.17
N ILE A 42 18.44 -3.44 -1.11
CA ILE A 42 18.41 -4.78 -1.72
C ILE A 42 18.63 -5.85 -0.66
N GLU A 43 19.48 -5.57 0.32
CA GLU A 43 19.75 -6.49 1.43
C GLU A 43 18.52 -6.71 2.29
N ASP A 44 17.73 -5.65 2.52
CA ASP A 44 16.47 -5.76 3.23
C ASP A 44 15.51 -6.70 2.52
N CYS A 45 15.41 -6.57 1.19
CA CYS A 45 14.54 -7.43 0.40
C CYS A 45 14.98 -8.89 0.46
N ALA A 46 16.29 -9.15 0.39
CA ALA A 46 16.83 -10.49 0.48
C ALA A 46 16.55 -11.10 1.86
N LYS A 47 16.74 -10.34 2.92
CA LYS A 47 16.49 -10.78 4.29
C LYS A 47 15.02 -11.19 4.48
N VAL A 48 14.10 -10.34 4.03
CA VAL A 48 12.67 -10.62 4.14
C VAL A 48 12.28 -11.81 3.27
N SER A 49 12.80 -11.87 2.05
CA SER A 49 12.51 -12.97 1.14
C SER A 49 12.92 -14.31 1.73
N ASN A 50 14.12 -14.39 2.31
CA ASN A 50 14.59 -15.61 2.94
C ASN A 50 13.75 -16.00 4.15
N HIS A 51 13.38 -15.03 4.97
CA HIS A 51 12.55 -15.29 6.15
C HIS A 51 11.17 -15.80 5.76
N LEU A 52 10.54 -15.15 4.78
CA LEU A 52 9.20 -15.54 4.34
C LEU A 52 9.20 -16.88 3.61
N SER A 53 10.25 -17.19 2.84
CA SER A 53 10.37 -18.49 2.19
C SER A 53 10.36 -19.61 3.22
N HIS A 54 11.07 -19.41 4.31
CA HIS A 54 11.12 -20.37 5.42
C HIS A 54 9.74 -20.52 6.08
N LEU A 55 9.11 -19.38 6.38
CA LEU A 55 7.79 -19.35 7.01
C LEU A 55 6.76 -20.05 6.14
N PHE A 56 6.76 -19.78 4.84
CA PHE A 56 5.79 -20.36 3.91
C PHE A 56 5.97 -21.87 3.79
N THR A 57 7.20 -22.37 3.86
CA THR A 57 7.47 -23.80 3.87
C THR A 57 6.90 -24.44 5.12
N VAL A 58 7.14 -23.84 6.28
CA VAL A 58 6.68 -24.37 7.57
C VAL A 58 5.14 -24.37 7.66
N GLU A 59 4.49 -23.33 7.14
CA GLU A 59 3.05 -23.18 7.21
C GLU A 59 2.30 -23.72 5.99
N ASN A 60 2.99 -24.37 5.06
CA ASN A 60 2.36 -24.93 3.84
C ASN A 60 1.61 -23.89 3.02
N ILE A 61 2.16 -22.70 2.89
CA ILE A 61 1.56 -21.66 2.05
C ILE A 61 1.99 -21.90 0.61
N ASP A 62 1.00 -22.03 -0.27
CA ASP A 62 1.21 -22.36 -1.67
C ASP A 62 1.63 -21.12 -2.47
N TYR A 63 2.79 -21.20 -3.12
CA TYR A 63 3.25 -20.19 -4.06
C TYR A 63 4.34 -20.80 -4.95
N ASP A 64 4.48 -20.28 -6.16
CA ASP A 64 5.55 -20.73 -7.07
C ASP A 64 6.74 -19.78 -7.04
N ARG A 65 6.48 -18.50 -6.84
CA ARG A 65 7.51 -17.47 -6.90
C ARG A 65 7.21 -16.37 -5.91
N LEU A 66 8.24 -15.95 -5.20
CA LEU A 66 8.13 -14.87 -4.21
C LEU A 66 9.02 -13.70 -4.64
N GLU A 67 8.43 -12.52 -4.73
CA GLU A 67 9.16 -11.29 -4.97
C GLU A 67 8.93 -10.33 -3.81
N VAL A 68 10.01 -9.75 -3.29
CA VAL A 68 9.96 -8.74 -2.24
C VAL A 68 10.57 -7.47 -2.79
N SER A 69 9.88 -6.36 -2.64
CA SER A 69 10.30 -5.09 -3.24
C SER A 69 9.90 -3.91 -2.35
N SER A 70 10.46 -2.76 -2.64
CA SER A 70 9.99 -1.51 -2.04
C SER A 70 8.91 -0.90 -2.95
N PRO A 71 7.99 -0.07 -2.39
CA PRO A 71 6.92 0.52 -3.21
C PRO A 71 7.40 1.62 -4.16
N GLY A 72 8.64 2.12 -4.01
CA GLY A 72 9.12 3.20 -4.84
C GLY A 72 8.70 4.56 -4.30
N ILE A 73 8.93 5.62 -5.13
CA ILE A 73 8.61 7.00 -4.73
C ILE A 73 7.12 7.32 -4.85
N ASP A 74 6.40 6.57 -5.68
CA ASP A 74 4.95 6.72 -5.83
C ASP A 74 4.22 5.66 -5.01
N ARG A 75 4.54 5.61 -3.73
CA ARG A 75 3.99 4.62 -2.81
C ARG A 75 2.47 4.56 -2.85
N PRO A 76 1.86 3.36 -3.00
CA PRO A 76 0.41 3.24 -2.92
C PRO A 76 -0.10 3.42 -1.48
N LEU A 77 -1.30 3.99 -1.35
CA LEU A 77 -2.02 4.10 -0.09
C LEU A 77 -3.10 3.02 -0.10
N VAL A 78 -3.00 2.06 0.80
CA VAL A 78 -3.88 0.90 0.80
C VAL A 78 -4.74 0.82 2.06
N LYS A 79 -4.14 1.09 3.22
CA LYS A 79 -4.81 0.98 4.51
C LYS A 79 -5.41 2.32 4.93
N PRO A 80 -6.49 2.32 5.72
CA PRO A 80 -7.05 3.58 6.22
C PRO A 80 -6.02 4.45 6.94
N GLN A 81 -5.13 3.84 7.75
CA GLN A 81 -4.11 4.61 8.46
C GLN A 81 -3.08 5.27 7.54
N ASP A 82 -2.94 4.78 6.29
CA ASP A 82 -2.05 5.42 5.32
C ASP A 82 -2.51 6.84 5.00
N TYR A 83 -3.83 7.06 4.92
CA TYR A 83 -4.38 8.38 4.64
C TYR A 83 -4.17 9.36 5.80
N VAL A 84 -4.06 8.84 7.00
CA VAL A 84 -3.73 9.67 8.18
C VAL A 84 -2.23 9.96 8.19
N ARG A 85 -1.42 8.95 7.95
CA ARG A 85 0.05 9.05 7.98
C ARG A 85 0.60 10.04 6.96
N PHE A 86 0.04 10.03 5.75
CA PHE A 86 0.52 10.86 4.65
C PHE A 86 -0.31 12.11 4.43
N ALA A 87 -1.07 12.54 5.43
CA ALA A 87 -1.80 13.81 5.37
C ALA A 87 -0.82 14.96 5.09
N GLY A 88 -1.20 15.86 4.20
CA GLY A 88 -0.37 16.96 3.77
C GLY A 88 0.40 16.71 2.48
N GLU A 89 0.49 15.45 2.05
CA GLU A 89 1.23 15.10 0.85
C GLU A 89 0.37 15.15 -0.41
N PRO A 90 0.96 15.42 -1.58
CA PRO A 90 0.21 15.34 -2.83
C PRO A 90 -0.05 13.88 -3.20
N VAL A 91 -1.29 13.60 -3.61
CA VAL A 91 -1.72 12.24 -3.95
C VAL A 91 -2.55 12.25 -5.23
N THR A 92 -2.65 11.09 -5.87
CA THR A 92 -3.58 10.85 -6.96
C THR A 92 -4.48 9.69 -6.57
N LEU A 93 -5.79 9.90 -6.69
CA LEU A 93 -6.79 8.86 -6.45
C LEU A 93 -7.41 8.44 -7.76
N LYS A 94 -7.65 7.14 -7.90
CA LYS A 94 -8.44 6.58 -8.98
C LYS A 94 -9.76 6.12 -8.38
N LEU A 95 -10.88 6.55 -8.94
CA LEU A 95 -12.21 6.28 -8.40
C LEU A 95 -12.86 5.11 -9.12
N ARG A 96 -13.66 4.34 -8.40
CA ARG A 96 -14.48 3.28 -9.00
C ARG A 96 -15.63 3.88 -9.79
N VAL A 97 -16.31 4.87 -9.19
CA VAL A 97 -17.41 5.60 -9.82
C VAL A 97 -16.95 7.03 -10.01
N PRO A 98 -17.03 7.57 -11.24
CA PRO A 98 -16.58 8.95 -11.49
C PRO A 98 -17.33 9.97 -10.65
N MET A 99 -16.63 11.02 -10.22
CA MET A 99 -17.21 12.19 -9.57
C MET A 99 -16.99 13.39 -10.50
N ASP A 100 -18.06 14.11 -10.84
CA ASP A 100 -18.01 15.24 -11.78
C ASP A 100 -17.32 14.86 -13.08
N ASN A 101 -17.63 13.66 -13.60
CA ASN A 101 -17.06 13.10 -14.82
C ASN A 101 -15.55 12.82 -14.74
N ARG A 102 -14.99 12.78 -13.53
CA ARG A 102 -13.56 12.50 -13.32
C ARG A 102 -13.38 11.17 -12.59
N ARG A 103 -12.57 10.29 -13.14
CA ARG A 103 -12.15 9.07 -12.48
C ARG A 103 -10.86 9.24 -11.70
N ARG A 104 -10.07 10.25 -12.02
CA ARG A 104 -8.82 10.53 -11.34
C ARG A 104 -8.85 11.91 -10.73
N LEU A 105 -8.50 11.99 -9.46
CA LEU A 105 -8.38 13.26 -8.76
C LEU A 105 -6.98 13.37 -8.21
N SER A 106 -6.32 14.48 -8.47
CA SER A 106 -5.01 14.80 -7.92
C SER A 106 -5.13 16.02 -7.03
N GLY A 107 -4.54 15.96 -5.86
CA GLY A 107 -4.59 17.08 -4.94
C GLY A 107 -3.80 16.80 -3.69
N GLN A 108 -3.93 17.68 -2.70
CA GLN A 108 -3.28 17.54 -1.42
C GLN A 108 -4.16 16.75 -0.46
N LEU A 109 -3.60 15.70 0.11
CA LEU A 109 -4.33 14.88 1.08
C LEU A 109 -4.50 15.64 2.38
N VAL A 110 -5.73 15.78 2.85
CA VAL A 110 -6.02 16.37 4.15
C VAL A 110 -6.02 15.30 5.24
N GLY A 111 -6.61 14.16 4.94
CA GLY A 111 -6.66 13.05 5.88
C GLY A 111 -7.86 12.17 5.64
N LEU A 112 -8.21 11.40 6.65
CA LEU A 112 -9.36 10.49 6.64
C LEU A 112 -10.29 10.87 7.78
N GLU A 113 -11.57 11.01 7.49
CA GLU A 113 -12.58 11.35 8.48
C GLU A 113 -13.84 10.53 8.21
N GLU A 114 -14.24 9.70 9.18
CA GLU A 114 -15.45 8.86 9.09
C GLU A 114 -15.53 8.05 7.78
N ASN A 115 -14.44 7.39 7.43
CA ASN A 115 -14.32 6.60 6.19
C ASN A 115 -14.41 7.44 4.91
N ALA A 116 -14.21 8.74 5.00
CA ALA A 116 -14.12 9.60 3.85
C ALA A 116 -12.71 10.19 3.72
N VAL A 117 -12.14 10.06 2.54
CA VAL A 117 -10.85 10.67 2.22
C VAL A 117 -11.08 12.14 1.91
N LYS A 118 -10.39 13.02 2.62
CA LYS A 118 -10.46 14.46 2.38
C LYS A 118 -9.28 14.90 1.54
N LEU A 119 -9.57 15.60 0.47
CA LEU A 119 -8.58 15.99 -0.52
C LEU A 119 -8.85 17.43 -0.97
N ILE A 120 -7.80 18.24 -1.12
CA ILE A 120 -7.94 19.57 -1.69
C ILE A 120 -7.59 19.48 -3.18
N VAL A 121 -8.59 19.73 -4.02
CA VAL A 121 -8.47 19.71 -5.47
C VAL A 121 -8.82 21.11 -5.99
N ASP A 122 -7.87 21.73 -6.68
CA ASP A 122 -8.05 23.07 -7.24
C ASP A 122 -8.54 24.09 -6.20
N GLY A 123 -8.01 24.00 -4.98
CA GLY A 123 -8.35 24.92 -3.89
C GLY A 123 -9.63 24.60 -3.16
N THR A 124 -10.33 23.54 -3.53
CA THR A 124 -11.60 23.15 -2.91
C THR A 124 -11.46 21.80 -2.21
N GLU A 125 -11.97 21.71 -0.98
CA GLU A 125 -11.97 20.44 -0.26
C GLU A 125 -13.05 19.53 -0.80
N VAL A 126 -12.65 18.31 -1.16
CA VAL A 126 -13.54 17.28 -1.68
C VAL A 126 -13.52 16.10 -0.73
N SER A 127 -14.68 15.50 -0.49
CA SER A 127 -14.81 14.31 0.35
C SER A 127 -15.13 13.11 -0.54
N ILE A 128 -14.35 12.03 -0.42
CA ILE A 128 -14.51 10.85 -1.25
C ILE A 128 -14.67 9.64 -0.31
N ASP A 129 -15.76 8.89 -0.50
CA ASP A 129 -15.97 7.66 0.26
C ASP A 129 -14.79 6.72 0.01
N LEU A 130 -14.20 6.19 1.09
CA LEU A 130 -13.06 5.28 0.98
C LEU A 130 -13.39 4.08 0.10
N ARG A 131 -14.65 3.61 0.11
CA ARG A 131 -15.08 2.49 -0.73
C ARG A 131 -15.09 2.83 -2.22
N ASN A 132 -15.12 4.12 -2.55
CA ASN A 132 -15.07 4.57 -3.94
C ASN A 132 -13.63 4.75 -4.45
N VAL A 133 -12.65 4.59 -3.60
CA VAL A 133 -11.25 4.68 -4.00
C VAL A 133 -10.80 3.32 -4.52
N ASP A 134 -10.55 3.25 -5.83
CA ASP A 134 -10.04 2.03 -6.46
C ASP A 134 -8.53 1.90 -6.23
N ALA A 135 -7.81 3.00 -6.34
CA ALA A 135 -6.38 3.04 -6.07
C ALA A 135 -5.97 4.45 -5.64
N ALA A 136 -4.94 4.52 -4.82
CA ALA A 136 -4.38 5.80 -4.38
C ALA A 136 -2.86 5.68 -4.34
N ARG A 137 -2.17 6.73 -4.74
CA ARG A 137 -0.71 6.80 -4.74
C ARG A 137 -0.22 8.18 -4.33
N LEU A 138 0.92 8.21 -3.66
CA LEU A 138 1.62 9.47 -3.46
C LEU A 138 2.14 9.97 -4.80
N ASN A 139 2.04 11.27 -5.04
CA ASN A 139 2.65 11.88 -6.21
C ASN A 139 4.11 12.21 -5.87
N PRO A 140 5.08 11.75 -6.67
CA PRO A 140 6.48 12.09 -6.39
C PRO A 140 6.70 13.59 -6.56
N LYS A 141 7.45 14.16 -5.66
CA LYS A 141 7.89 15.55 -5.79
C LYS A 141 9.12 15.56 -6.71
N VAL A 142 8.96 16.19 -7.83
CA VAL A 142 10.05 16.30 -8.81
C VAL A 142 10.81 17.59 -8.59
#